data_64c04241090d90c65916c4d96c40d446
#
_entry.id   64c04241090d90c65916c4d96c40d446
#
_cell.length_a   1.000
_cell.length_b   1.000
_cell.length_c   1.000
_cell.angle_alpha   90.00
_cell.angle_beta   90.00
_cell.angle_gamma   90.00
#
_symmetry.space_group_name_H-M   'P 1'
#
loop_
_entity.id
_entity.type
_entity.pdbx_description
1 polymer ?
#
loop_
_entity_poly.entity_id
_entity_poly.type
_entity_poly.pdbx_seq_one_letter_code
_entity_poly.pdbx_strand_id
1 'polypeptide(L)'
;DVLVNNAGVMDDMSPIGDVTNDRFDHVMKVNTYAPMYAMRKAIQVFLAQKSGGSIINVASVGSMRTCAGAAYCASKAALVSMTKNTAFMYMPDGIRCNAIAPGGIATEISSSMGQPNMAGYGRVKQVLACAPEPGSAAQIASAALFLASDDSSYVNGDVLVVDGGWIAG
;
A
#
# COMPACT_ATOMS: atom_id res chain seq x y z
N ASP A 1 9.13 -18.14 1.01
CA ASP A 1 7.80 -18.38 1.60
C ASP A 1 6.90 -17.12 1.54
N VAL A 2 7.13 -16.10 2.38
CA VAL A 2 6.27 -14.89 2.42
C VAL A 2 7.11 -13.62 2.53
N LEU A 3 6.76 -12.60 1.76
CA LEU A 3 7.25 -11.22 1.91
C LEU A 3 6.07 -10.30 2.22
N VAL A 4 6.17 -9.51 3.29
CA VAL A 4 5.20 -8.45 3.60
C VAL A 4 5.90 -7.09 3.53
N ASN A 5 5.54 -6.27 2.55
CA ASN A 5 5.97 -4.88 2.43
C ASN A 5 4.97 -3.97 3.16
N ASN A 6 5.21 -3.74 4.45
CA ASN A 6 4.32 -2.95 5.30
C ASN A 6 4.85 -1.54 5.60
N ALA A 7 6.17 -1.33 5.63
CA ALA A 7 6.75 -0.03 5.93
C ALA A 7 6.25 1.07 4.98
N GLY A 8 5.93 2.22 5.54
CA GLY A 8 5.44 3.35 4.76
C GLY A 8 5.46 4.66 5.55
N VAL A 9 5.47 5.76 4.82
CA VAL A 9 5.41 7.12 5.37
C VAL A 9 4.31 7.92 4.67
N MET A 10 3.72 8.87 5.39
CA MET A 10 2.79 9.86 4.81
C MET A 10 3.56 10.98 4.11
N ASP A 11 2.86 11.68 3.21
CA ASP A 11 3.26 13.02 2.81
C ASP A 11 2.61 14.08 3.72
N ASP A 12 2.83 15.35 3.39
CA ASP A 12 2.30 16.50 4.12
C ASP A 12 0.96 17.02 3.55
N MET A 13 0.21 16.21 2.86
CA MET A 13 -1.05 16.58 2.18
C MET A 13 -0.89 17.60 1.04
N SER A 14 0.32 17.85 0.55
CA SER A 14 0.56 18.81 -0.53
C SER A 14 -0.09 18.37 -1.83
N PRO A 15 -0.81 19.31 -2.53
CA PRO A 15 -1.21 19.09 -3.90
C PRO A 15 0.02 19.13 -4.84
N ILE A 16 -0.15 18.72 -6.09
CA ILE A 16 0.98 18.58 -7.03
C ILE A 16 1.73 19.90 -7.28
N GLY A 17 1.08 21.04 -7.17
CA GLY A 17 1.71 22.36 -7.35
C GLY A 17 2.58 22.80 -6.18
N ASP A 18 2.41 22.20 -5.00
CA ASP A 18 3.09 22.63 -3.77
C ASP A 18 4.08 21.58 -3.24
N VAL A 19 3.96 20.33 -3.69
CA VAL A 19 4.86 19.25 -3.22
C VAL A 19 6.29 19.55 -3.65
N THR A 20 7.22 19.51 -2.69
CA THR A 20 8.66 19.68 -2.99
C THR A 20 9.26 18.38 -3.56
N ASN A 21 10.31 18.52 -4.37
CA ASN A 21 11.03 17.36 -4.89
C ASN A 21 11.54 16.46 -3.76
N ASP A 22 12.11 17.04 -2.70
CA ASP A 22 12.63 16.28 -1.55
C ASP A 22 11.52 15.48 -0.86
N ARG A 23 10.34 16.06 -0.67
CA ARG A 23 9.19 15.34 -0.08
C ARG A 23 8.71 14.23 -1.00
N PHE A 24 8.55 14.52 -2.27
CA PHE A 24 8.14 13.53 -3.27
C PHE A 24 9.12 12.36 -3.32
N ASP A 25 10.42 12.65 -3.44
CA ASP A 25 11.48 11.65 -3.51
C ASP A 25 11.54 10.79 -2.24
N HIS A 26 11.42 11.42 -1.05
CA HIS A 26 11.42 10.68 0.21
C HIS A 26 10.27 9.68 0.27
N VAL A 27 9.05 10.11 -0.04
CA VAL A 27 7.87 9.25 -0.04
C VAL A 27 8.01 8.11 -1.07
N MET A 28 8.48 8.43 -2.27
CA MET A 28 8.71 7.41 -3.31
C MET A 28 9.81 6.41 -2.92
N LYS A 29 10.88 6.87 -2.28
CA LYS A 29 11.96 5.97 -1.81
C LYS A 29 11.43 4.95 -0.81
N VAL A 30 10.65 5.38 0.17
CA VAL A 30 10.13 4.49 1.22
C VAL A 30 8.97 3.64 0.70
N ASN A 31 7.97 4.24 0.08
CA ASN A 31 6.71 3.55 -0.24
C ASN A 31 6.76 2.76 -1.55
N THR A 32 7.72 3.04 -2.43
CA THR A 32 7.77 2.46 -3.78
C THR A 32 9.09 1.74 -4.06
N TYR A 33 10.23 2.42 -3.93
CA TYR A 33 11.53 1.82 -4.28
C TYR A 33 11.94 0.71 -3.30
N ALA A 34 11.74 0.91 -1.99
CA ALA A 34 12.08 -0.11 -1.01
C ALA A 34 11.27 -1.41 -1.22
N PRO A 35 9.92 -1.37 -1.37
CA PRO A 35 9.15 -2.54 -1.76
C PRO A 35 9.61 -3.16 -3.08
N MET A 36 9.91 -2.38 -4.10
CA MET A 36 10.40 -2.88 -5.39
C MET A 36 11.71 -3.67 -5.22
N TYR A 37 12.65 -3.16 -4.42
CA TYR A 37 13.91 -3.88 -4.15
C TYR A 37 13.68 -5.18 -3.37
N ALA A 38 12.78 -5.16 -2.36
CA ALA A 38 12.43 -6.32 -1.58
C ALA A 38 11.72 -7.39 -2.43
N MET A 39 10.76 -6.98 -3.26
CA MET A 39 10.06 -7.87 -4.20
C MET A 39 11.03 -8.52 -5.18
N ARG A 40 11.94 -7.74 -5.79
CA ARG A 40 12.96 -8.27 -6.70
C ARG A 40 13.81 -9.35 -6.03
N LYS A 41 14.23 -9.12 -4.78
CA LYS A 41 15.04 -10.09 -4.04
C LYS A 41 14.24 -11.32 -3.65
N ALA A 42 13.00 -11.15 -3.20
CA ALA A 42 12.12 -12.26 -2.84
C ALA A 42 11.83 -13.16 -4.05
N ILE A 43 11.51 -12.57 -5.21
CA ILE A 43 11.27 -13.30 -6.45
C ILE A 43 12.51 -14.16 -6.83
N GLN A 44 13.71 -13.59 -6.76
CA GLN A 44 14.95 -14.35 -7.04
C GLN A 44 15.10 -15.54 -6.11
N VAL A 45 14.75 -15.39 -4.83
CA VAL A 45 14.79 -16.48 -3.84
C VAL A 45 13.73 -17.52 -4.15
N PHE A 46 12.49 -17.14 -4.40
CA PHE A 46 11.38 -18.04 -4.71
C PHE A 46 11.64 -18.87 -5.97
N LEU A 47 12.17 -18.23 -7.03
CA LEU A 47 12.56 -18.93 -8.26
C LEU A 47 13.68 -19.95 -8.02
N ALA A 48 14.67 -19.62 -7.20
CA ALA A 48 15.75 -20.52 -6.85
C ALA A 48 15.27 -21.71 -6.01
N GLN A 49 14.32 -21.49 -5.08
CA GLN A 49 13.72 -22.52 -4.24
C GLN A 49 12.72 -23.42 -4.99
N LYS A 50 12.13 -22.94 -6.07
CA LYS A 50 11.09 -23.63 -6.86
C LYS A 50 9.85 -24.04 -6.03
N SER A 51 9.59 -23.33 -4.95
CA SER A 51 8.47 -23.59 -4.03
C SER A 51 7.31 -22.59 -4.20
N GLY A 52 7.45 -21.65 -5.13
CA GLY A 52 6.55 -20.51 -5.18
C GLY A 52 6.74 -19.57 -3.99
N GLY A 53 5.75 -18.72 -3.73
CA GLY A 53 5.77 -17.80 -2.61
C GLY A 53 4.61 -16.81 -2.61
N SER A 54 4.42 -16.08 -1.51
CA SER A 54 3.40 -15.04 -1.39
C SER A 54 4.02 -13.68 -1.07
N ILE A 55 3.67 -12.67 -1.86
CA ILE A 55 4.06 -11.27 -1.63
C ILE A 55 2.82 -10.48 -1.28
N ILE A 56 2.85 -9.78 -0.16
CA ILE A 56 1.77 -8.91 0.32
C ILE A 56 2.29 -7.48 0.41
N ASN A 57 1.70 -6.58 -0.36
CA ASN A 57 2.05 -5.16 -0.36
C ASN A 57 0.98 -4.35 0.37
N VAL A 58 1.33 -3.66 1.45
CA VAL A 58 0.40 -2.77 2.15
C VAL A 58 0.35 -1.42 1.42
N ALA A 59 -0.64 -1.30 0.54
CA ALA A 59 -0.94 -0.09 -0.21
C ALA A 59 -1.74 0.93 0.65
N SER A 60 -2.87 1.40 0.17
CA SER A 60 -3.82 2.29 0.85
C SER A 60 -5.04 2.50 -0.05
N VAL A 61 -6.18 2.86 0.52
CA VAL A 61 -7.29 3.45 -0.26
C VAL A 61 -6.83 4.69 -1.04
N GLY A 62 -5.77 5.36 -0.59
CA GLY A 62 -5.10 6.45 -1.32
C GLY A 62 -4.49 6.05 -2.67
N SER A 63 -4.36 4.76 -2.96
CA SER A 63 -3.99 4.27 -4.30
C SER A 63 -5.13 4.35 -5.33
N MET A 64 -6.36 4.51 -4.85
CA MET A 64 -7.58 4.49 -5.67
C MET A 64 -8.38 5.79 -5.58
N ARG A 65 -8.26 6.52 -4.48
CA ARG A 65 -8.95 7.79 -4.23
C ARG A 65 -8.01 8.82 -3.62
N THR A 66 -8.31 10.11 -3.80
CA THR A 66 -7.55 11.20 -3.19
C THR A 66 -7.95 11.36 -1.72
N CYS A 67 -7.21 10.75 -0.81
CA CYS A 67 -7.39 10.88 0.65
C CYS A 67 -6.11 11.30 1.38
N ALA A 68 -5.08 11.71 0.64
CA ALA A 68 -3.78 12.20 1.10
C ALA A 68 -3.20 13.18 0.07
N GLY A 69 -1.97 13.60 0.21
CA GLY A 69 -1.29 14.43 -0.77
C GLY A 69 -0.85 13.68 -2.01
N ALA A 70 -0.31 14.43 -2.97
CA ALA A 70 0.04 13.92 -4.30
C ALA A 70 1.12 12.82 -4.25
N ALA A 71 2.15 13.01 -3.40
CA ALA A 71 3.25 12.06 -3.31
C ALA A 71 2.82 10.71 -2.73
N TYR A 72 2.03 10.74 -1.64
CA TYR A 72 1.53 9.52 -1.01
C TYR A 72 0.62 8.73 -1.95
N CYS A 73 -0.39 9.39 -2.53
CA CYS A 73 -1.32 8.74 -3.46
C CYS A 73 -0.58 8.13 -4.65
N ALA A 74 0.36 8.86 -5.25
CA ALA A 74 1.18 8.36 -6.35
C ALA A 74 2.01 7.14 -5.95
N SER A 75 2.65 7.17 -4.77
CA SER A 75 3.48 6.07 -4.29
C SER A 75 2.69 4.79 -4.06
N LYS A 76 1.48 4.90 -3.49
CA LYS A 76 0.61 3.77 -3.21
C LYS A 76 -0.06 3.22 -4.49
N ALA A 77 -0.36 4.07 -5.46
CA ALA A 77 -0.82 3.66 -6.78
C ALA A 77 0.28 2.91 -7.56
N ALA A 78 1.53 3.38 -7.49
CA ALA A 78 2.67 2.68 -8.06
C ALA A 78 2.86 1.28 -7.47
N LEU A 79 2.70 1.14 -6.15
CA LEU A 79 2.78 -0.15 -5.47
C LEU A 79 1.69 -1.14 -5.92
N VAL A 80 0.46 -0.65 -6.12
CA VAL A 80 -0.64 -1.46 -6.69
C VAL A 80 -0.33 -1.91 -8.12
N SER A 81 0.22 -1.02 -8.95
CA SER A 81 0.62 -1.37 -10.32
C SER A 81 1.71 -2.45 -10.33
N MET A 82 2.73 -2.32 -9.48
CA MET A 82 3.78 -3.34 -9.33
C MET A 82 3.22 -4.68 -8.82
N THR A 83 2.25 -4.65 -7.92
CA THR A 83 1.56 -5.86 -7.41
C THR A 83 0.93 -6.64 -8.56
N LYS A 84 0.13 -5.96 -9.38
CA LYS A 84 -0.58 -6.60 -10.52
C LYS A 84 0.38 -7.14 -11.57
N ASN A 85 1.42 -6.36 -11.90
CA ASN A 85 2.45 -6.79 -12.84
C ASN A 85 3.17 -8.04 -12.32
N THR A 86 3.60 -8.05 -11.06
CA THR A 86 4.30 -9.18 -10.44
C THR A 86 3.41 -10.44 -10.42
N ALA A 87 2.15 -10.29 -10.02
CA ALA A 87 1.19 -11.38 -10.00
C ALA A 87 1.04 -12.04 -11.36
N PHE A 88 0.91 -11.26 -12.42
CA PHE A 88 0.75 -11.77 -13.78
C PHE A 88 2.04 -12.42 -14.30
N MET A 89 3.18 -11.75 -14.13
CA MET A 89 4.45 -12.19 -14.71
C MET A 89 5.01 -13.47 -14.07
N TYR A 90 4.76 -13.68 -12.77
CA TYR A 90 5.31 -14.81 -12.02
C TYR A 90 4.26 -15.86 -11.60
N MET A 91 3.03 -15.76 -12.13
CA MET A 91 2.00 -16.79 -11.93
C MET A 91 2.46 -18.20 -12.35
N PRO A 92 3.19 -18.38 -13.48
CA PRO A 92 3.64 -19.72 -13.87
C PRO A 92 4.64 -20.36 -12.90
N ASP A 93 5.29 -19.53 -12.08
CA ASP A 93 6.28 -19.98 -11.09
C ASP A 93 5.67 -20.23 -9.70
N GLY A 94 4.33 -20.18 -9.58
CA GLY A 94 3.62 -20.35 -8.32
C GLY A 94 3.80 -19.19 -7.33
N ILE A 95 4.20 -18.01 -7.81
CA ILE A 95 4.35 -16.82 -6.98
C ILE A 95 3.06 -16.00 -7.04
N ARG A 96 2.45 -15.76 -5.88
CA ARG A 96 1.31 -14.86 -5.74
C ARG A 96 1.78 -13.49 -5.25
N CYS A 97 1.15 -12.44 -5.74
CA CYS A 97 1.41 -11.08 -5.29
C CYS A 97 0.08 -10.33 -5.17
N ASN A 98 -0.27 -9.91 -3.95
CA ASN A 98 -1.51 -9.18 -3.68
C ASN A 98 -1.23 -7.90 -2.89
N ALA A 99 -2.15 -6.96 -2.93
CA ALA A 99 -2.10 -5.76 -2.11
C ALA A 99 -3.24 -5.75 -1.09
N ILE A 100 -3.00 -5.14 0.06
CA ILE A 100 -4.04 -4.69 0.97
C ILE A 100 -4.14 -3.18 0.81
N ALA A 101 -5.36 -2.65 0.74
CA ALA A 101 -5.62 -1.22 0.73
C ALA A 101 -6.36 -0.81 2.02
N PRO A 102 -5.62 -0.51 3.10
CA PRO A 102 -6.23 -0.03 4.33
C PRO A 102 -6.89 1.33 4.17
N GLY A 103 -7.96 1.55 4.93
CA GLY A 103 -8.50 2.87 5.24
C GLY A 103 -7.72 3.58 6.35
N GLY A 104 -8.41 4.35 7.19
CA GLY A 104 -7.84 4.92 8.41
C GLY A 104 -7.57 3.81 9.43
N ILE A 105 -6.32 3.65 9.87
CA ILE A 105 -5.90 2.66 10.86
C ILE A 105 -5.17 3.37 12.00
N ALA A 106 -5.52 3.03 13.25
CA ALA A 106 -4.87 3.57 14.44
C ALA A 106 -3.42 3.08 14.56
N THR A 107 -2.49 3.85 13.99
CA THR A 107 -1.04 3.61 13.98
C THR A 107 -0.28 4.94 14.05
N GLU A 108 1.04 4.85 14.21
CA GLU A 108 1.93 6.02 14.24
C GLU A 108 2.27 6.60 12.85
N ILE A 109 1.65 6.12 11.76
CA ILE A 109 2.01 6.57 10.40
C ILE A 109 1.85 8.08 10.22
N SER A 110 0.88 8.69 10.87
CA SER A 110 0.63 10.14 10.83
C SER A 110 1.80 10.96 11.40
N SER A 111 2.62 10.40 12.28
CA SER A 111 3.79 11.09 12.83
C SER A 111 4.83 11.45 11.76
N SER A 112 4.85 10.72 10.63
CA SER A 112 5.75 10.97 9.51
C SER A 112 5.32 12.15 8.62
N MET A 113 4.10 12.67 8.79
CA MET A 113 3.55 13.73 7.96
C MET A 113 4.27 15.07 8.15
N GLY A 114 4.66 15.40 9.38
CA GLY A 114 5.19 16.72 9.74
C GLY A 114 4.10 17.80 9.72
N GLN A 115 4.45 18.99 9.28
CA GLN A 115 3.49 20.11 9.15
C GLN A 115 2.67 19.94 7.87
N PRO A 116 1.34 19.82 7.96
CA PRO A 116 0.51 19.63 6.78
C PRO A 116 0.39 20.91 5.94
N ASN A 117 0.37 20.75 4.62
CA ASN A 117 -0.04 21.80 3.70
C ASN A 117 -1.53 22.11 3.93
N MET A 118 -1.84 23.32 4.42
CA MET A 118 -3.19 23.68 4.86
C MET A 118 -4.20 23.75 3.71
N ALA A 119 -3.76 24.11 2.50
CA ALA A 119 -4.64 24.14 1.33
C ALA A 119 -5.03 22.73 0.92
N GLY A 120 -4.06 21.81 0.83
CA GLY A 120 -4.30 20.40 0.54
C GLY A 120 -5.12 19.71 1.64
N TYR A 121 -4.76 19.90 2.90
CA TYR A 121 -5.49 19.34 4.03
C TYR A 121 -6.96 19.80 4.05
N GLY A 122 -7.23 21.10 3.79
CA GLY A 122 -8.59 21.63 3.74
C GLY A 122 -9.46 20.95 2.68
N ARG A 123 -8.88 20.48 1.57
CA ARG A 123 -9.60 19.72 0.53
C ARG A 123 -9.78 18.26 0.94
N VAL A 124 -8.71 17.62 1.40
CA VAL A 124 -8.72 16.21 1.83
C VAL A 124 -9.65 15.99 3.02
N LYS A 125 -9.75 16.96 3.95
CA LYS A 125 -10.66 16.91 5.09
C LYS A 125 -12.11 16.61 4.71
N GLN A 126 -12.58 17.03 3.55
CA GLN A 126 -13.94 16.76 3.07
C GLN A 126 -14.15 15.26 2.81
N VAL A 127 -13.13 14.59 2.30
CA VAL A 127 -13.17 13.14 2.05
C VAL A 127 -12.99 12.38 3.37
N LEU A 128 -12.13 12.86 4.26
CA LEU A 128 -11.91 12.26 5.58
C LEU A 128 -13.17 12.33 6.47
N ALA A 129 -14.04 13.31 6.25
CA ALA A 129 -15.28 13.47 7.02
C ALA A 129 -16.27 12.29 6.83
N CYS A 130 -16.13 11.52 5.75
CA CYS A 130 -16.94 10.33 5.50
C CYS A 130 -16.23 9.03 5.93
N ALA A 131 -15.02 9.13 6.50
CA ALA A 131 -14.30 7.95 6.96
C ALA A 131 -14.97 7.37 8.22
N PRO A 132 -15.04 6.05 8.36
CA PRO A 132 -15.45 5.43 9.61
C PRO A 132 -14.40 5.66 10.70
N GLU A 133 -14.72 5.26 11.93
CA GLU A 133 -13.72 5.19 13.00
C GLU A 133 -12.51 4.36 12.56
N PRO A 134 -11.29 4.76 12.93
CA PRO A 134 -10.10 4.04 12.53
C PRO A 134 -10.11 2.58 12.96
N GLY A 135 -9.78 1.69 12.02
CA GLY A 135 -9.58 0.29 12.31
C GLY A 135 -8.30 0.05 13.12
N SER A 136 -8.11 -1.18 13.59
CA SER A 136 -6.92 -1.61 14.31
C SER A 136 -5.87 -2.26 13.40
N ALA A 137 -4.61 -2.23 13.81
CA ALA A 137 -3.53 -2.94 13.14
C ALA A 137 -3.80 -4.46 13.05
N ALA A 138 -4.49 -5.05 14.05
CA ALA A 138 -4.84 -6.47 14.06
C ALA A 138 -5.81 -6.85 12.91
N GLN A 139 -6.72 -5.95 12.51
CA GLN A 139 -7.62 -6.19 11.38
C GLN A 139 -6.84 -6.27 10.05
N ILE A 140 -5.81 -5.43 9.89
CA ILE A 140 -4.93 -5.50 8.71
C ILE A 140 -4.04 -6.74 8.76
N ALA A 141 -3.54 -7.11 9.93
CA ALA A 141 -2.75 -8.33 10.10
C ALA A 141 -3.54 -9.60 9.75
N SER A 142 -4.85 -9.65 10.08
CA SER A 142 -5.73 -10.77 9.69
C SER A 142 -5.87 -10.88 8.17
N ALA A 143 -6.03 -9.76 7.47
CA ALA A 143 -6.05 -9.74 6.01
C ALA A 143 -4.70 -10.19 5.41
N ALA A 144 -3.59 -9.77 6.00
CA ALA A 144 -2.26 -10.19 5.58
C ALA A 144 -2.05 -11.69 5.80
N LEU A 145 -2.52 -12.24 6.92
CA LEU A 145 -2.46 -13.67 7.21
C LEU A 145 -3.25 -14.49 6.17
N PHE A 146 -4.47 -14.06 5.84
CA PHE A 146 -5.25 -14.69 4.77
C PHE A 146 -4.48 -14.72 3.45
N LEU A 147 -3.93 -13.57 3.02
CA LEU A 147 -3.18 -13.48 1.76
C LEU A 147 -1.85 -14.25 1.80
N ALA A 148 -1.29 -14.49 2.97
CA ALA A 148 -0.06 -15.28 3.15
C ALA A 148 -0.30 -16.79 3.12
N SER A 149 -1.50 -17.24 3.51
CA SER A 149 -1.85 -18.65 3.67
C SER A 149 -2.37 -19.29 2.38
N ASP A 150 -2.54 -20.61 2.41
CA ASP A 150 -3.13 -21.40 1.33
C ASP A 150 -4.63 -21.13 1.15
N ASP A 151 -5.30 -20.54 2.14
CA ASP A 151 -6.70 -20.12 2.02
C ASP A 151 -6.92 -19.12 0.88
N SER A 152 -5.85 -18.40 0.49
CA SER A 152 -5.85 -17.48 -0.64
C SER A 152 -5.11 -18.03 -1.88
N SER A 153 -4.99 -19.35 -2.00
CA SER A 153 -4.22 -20.00 -3.08
C SER A 153 -4.65 -19.62 -4.51
N TYR A 154 -5.89 -19.16 -4.69
CA TYR A 154 -6.40 -18.69 -5.99
C TYR A 154 -6.58 -17.17 -6.07
N VAL A 155 -6.10 -16.43 -5.06
CA VAL A 155 -6.10 -14.96 -5.03
C VAL A 155 -4.74 -14.45 -5.49
N ASN A 156 -4.68 -13.81 -6.66
CA ASN A 156 -3.43 -13.31 -7.23
C ASN A 156 -3.67 -12.04 -8.05
N GLY A 157 -2.96 -10.98 -7.75
CA GLY A 157 -3.09 -9.66 -8.39
C GLY A 157 -4.23 -8.80 -7.83
N ASP A 158 -4.84 -9.21 -6.73
CA ASP A 158 -5.95 -8.50 -6.10
C ASP A 158 -5.47 -7.32 -5.23
N VAL A 159 -6.41 -6.39 -5.01
CA VAL A 159 -6.27 -5.28 -4.08
C VAL A 159 -7.40 -5.38 -3.06
N LEU A 160 -7.14 -6.09 -1.98
CA LEU A 160 -8.10 -6.30 -0.90
C LEU A 160 -8.29 -5.00 -0.10
N VAL A 161 -9.45 -4.37 -0.25
CA VAL A 161 -9.80 -3.17 0.51
C VAL A 161 -10.21 -3.55 1.93
N VAL A 162 -9.59 -2.90 2.93
CA VAL A 162 -9.86 -3.12 4.36
C VAL A 162 -10.00 -1.75 5.03
N ASP A 163 -11.18 -1.14 4.92
CA ASP A 163 -11.38 0.28 5.21
C ASP A 163 -12.69 0.59 5.96
N GLY A 164 -13.40 -0.43 6.43
CA GLY A 164 -14.69 -0.27 7.09
C GLY A 164 -15.82 0.22 6.16
N GLY A 165 -15.64 0.07 4.83
CA GLY A 165 -16.62 0.49 3.82
C GLY A 165 -16.45 1.94 3.34
N TRP A 166 -15.38 2.63 3.73
CA TRP A 166 -15.16 4.04 3.41
C TRP A 166 -15.23 4.37 1.92
N ILE A 167 -14.64 3.53 1.08
CA ILE A 167 -14.61 3.79 -0.37
C ILE A 167 -15.62 2.97 -1.17
N ALA A 168 -16.57 2.32 -0.52
CA ALA A 168 -17.63 1.57 -1.19
C ALA A 168 -18.73 2.46 -1.76
N GLY A 169 -18.77 3.74 -1.37
CA GLY A 169 -19.73 4.76 -1.82
C GLY A 169 -19.11 5.88 -2.62
#